data_f27f9c625296739a8c8a9914c5d3fba4
#
_entry.id   f27f9c625296739a8c8a9914c5d3fba4
#
_cell.length_a   1.000
_cell.length_b   1.000
_cell.length_c   1.000
_cell.angle_alpha   90.00
_cell.angle_beta   90.00
_cell.angle_gamma   90.00
#
_symmetry.space_group_name_H-M   'P 1'
#
loop_
_entity.id
_entity.type
_entity.pdbx_description
1 polymer ?
#
loop_
_entity_poly.entity_id
_entity_poly.type
_entity_poly.pdbx_seq_one_letter_code
_entity_poly.pdbx_strand_id
1 'polypeptide(L)'
;AMAARFAADGALVDVSSFIPMEKLQENYIDSWLQMATMPGPDGEDIMAGVWHRASVKSMVFYPKAKFDEAGYVVPETWDEMLALTQQIADDGDTAWCIGIESGAATGWVATDWIENIMLRTTSLENYDAWVAGELPFSSPEVKNAWEKMSEIWLNPDYVMGGVDSILSTFIGDSPVPMF
;
A
#
# COMPACT_ATOMS: atom_id res chain seq x y z
N ALA A 1 -2.51 16.54 -2.58
CA ALA A 1 -3.40 17.60 -2.09
C ALA A 1 -2.64 18.71 -1.37
N MET A 2 -1.82 18.45 -0.33
CA MET A 2 -1.14 19.49 0.44
C MET A 2 -0.06 20.23 -0.38
N ALA A 3 0.82 19.52 -1.07
CA ALA A 3 1.87 20.12 -1.88
C ALA A 3 1.30 21.00 -3.01
N ALA A 4 0.25 20.56 -3.71
CA ALA A 4 -0.40 21.34 -4.75
C ALA A 4 -0.98 22.67 -4.22
N ARG A 5 -1.52 22.67 -3.00
CA ARG A 5 -1.99 23.90 -2.37
C ARG A 5 -0.83 24.86 -2.08
N PHE A 6 0.28 24.35 -1.54
CA PHE A 6 1.46 25.19 -1.28
C PHE A 6 2.10 25.70 -2.59
N ALA A 7 2.07 24.92 -3.67
CA ALA A 7 2.52 25.35 -4.98
C ALA A 7 1.66 26.52 -5.49
N ALA A 8 0.34 26.37 -5.48
CA ALA A 8 -0.60 27.41 -5.89
C ALA A 8 -0.52 28.68 -5.03
N ASP A 9 -0.22 28.56 -3.73
CA ASP A 9 -0.03 29.68 -2.81
C ASP A 9 1.36 30.35 -2.98
N GLY A 10 2.22 29.86 -3.89
CA GLY A 10 3.58 30.38 -4.10
C GLY A 10 4.55 30.09 -2.94
N ALA A 11 4.22 29.13 -2.08
CA ALA A 11 5.03 28.76 -0.92
C ALA A 11 6.13 27.72 -1.26
N LEU A 12 6.17 27.24 -2.49
CA LEU A 12 7.20 26.32 -2.98
C LEU A 12 8.08 27.01 -4.02
N VAL A 13 9.35 26.62 -4.04
CA VAL A 13 10.32 27.08 -5.04
C VAL A 13 10.30 26.08 -6.21
N ASP A 14 10.31 26.60 -7.43
CA ASP A 14 10.50 25.77 -8.61
C ASP A 14 11.92 25.18 -8.62
N VAL A 15 12.01 23.86 -8.43
CA VAL A 15 13.27 23.12 -8.38
C VAL A 15 14.04 23.21 -9.71
N SER A 16 13.33 23.35 -10.84
CA SER A 16 13.95 23.46 -12.16
C SER A 16 14.79 24.75 -12.30
N SER A 17 14.57 25.74 -11.44
CA SER A 17 15.36 26.98 -11.41
C SER A 17 16.82 26.78 -10.95
N PHE A 18 17.15 25.65 -10.28
CA PHE A 18 18.49 25.35 -9.79
C PHE A 18 18.97 23.93 -10.07
N ILE A 19 18.07 22.99 -10.46
CA ILE A 19 18.42 21.67 -10.98
C ILE A 19 17.93 21.60 -12.43
N PRO A 20 18.84 21.48 -13.43
CA PRO A 20 18.43 21.37 -14.82
C PRO A 20 17.47 20.19 -15.06
N MET A 21 16.42 20.42 -15.86
CA MET A 21 15.42 19.38 -16.16
C MET A 21 16.03 18.12 -16.75
N GLU A 22 17.07 18.25 -17.59
CA GLU A 22 17.80 17.11 -18.17
C GLU A 22 18.34 16.19 -17.07
N LYS A 23 18.84 16.79 -15.97
CA LYS A 23 19.37 16.00 -14.84
C LYS A 23 18.27 15.33 -14.05
N LEU A 24 17.09 15.94 -13.96
CA LEU A 24 15.92 15.31 -13.33
C LEU A 24 15.44 14.14 -14.19
N GLN A 25 15.36 14.32 -15.51
CA GLN A 25 14.96 13.27 -16.46
C GLN A 25 15.96 12.09 -16.53
N GLU A 26 17.23 12.32 -16.28
CA GLU A 26 18.23 11.24 -16.17
C GLU A 26 18.04 10.37 -14.93
N ASN A 27 17.46 10.92 -13.84
CA ASN A 27 17.39 10.26 -12.54
C ASN A 27 16.02 9.79 -12.13
N TYR A 28 14.96 10.29 -12.76
CA TYR A 28 13.58 9.98 -12.43
C TYR A 28 12.79 9.58 -13.66
N ILE A 29 11.90 8.62 -13.52
CA ILE A 29 10.95 8.25 -14.57
C ILE A 29 9.89 9.34 -14.75
N ASP A 30 9.31 9.44 -15.94
CA ASP A 30 8.35 10.49 -16.32
C ASP A 30 7.17 10.60 -15.35
N SER A 31 6.61 9.48 -14.90
CA SER A 31 5.48 9.48 -13.97
C SER A 31 5.80 10.14 -12.61
N TRP A 32 7.03 10.00 -12.13
CA TRP A 32 7.46 10.67 -10.90
C TRP A 32 7.67 12.17 -11.10
N LEU A 33 8.19 12.56 -12.26
CA LEU A 33 8.32 13.99 -12.61
C LEU A 33 6.94 14.62 -12.77
N GLN A 34 5.99 13.94 -13.41
CA GLN A 34 4.60 14.40 -13.52
C GLN A 34 3.94 14.58 -12.15
N MET A 35 4.10 13.62 -11.23
CA MET A 35 3.57 13.74 -9.86
C MET A 35 4.20 14.89 -9.05
N ALA A 36 5.43 15.28 -9.38
CA ALA A 36 6.13 16.41 -8.74
C ALA A 36 5.85 17.75 -9.42
N THR A 37 5.22 17.75 -10.61
CA THR A 37 4.83 18.94 -11.36
C THR A 37 3.44 19.39 -10.94
N MET A 38 3.30 20.65 -10.57
CA MET A 38 2.06 21.20 -10.03
C MET A 38 1.88 22.65 -10.49
N PRO A 39 0.64 23.12 -10.68
CA PRO A 39 0.37 24.53 -10.95
C PRO A 39 0.92 25.43 -9.84
N GLY A 40 1.72 26.41 -10.22
CA GLY A 40 2.20 27.50 -9.37
C GLY A 40 1.16 28.62 -9.22
N PRO A 41 1.54 29.74 -8.56
CA PRO A 41 0.61 30.84 -8.25
C PRO A 41 0.04 31.52 -9.50
N ASP A 42 0.77 31.50 -10.61
CA ASP A 42 0.36 32.11 -11.88
C ASP A 42 -0.35 31.10 -12.81
N GLY A 43 -0.57 29.87 -12.34
CA GLY A 43 -1.16 28.79 -13.12
C GLY A 43 -0.18 28.07 -14.07
N GLU A 44 1.06 28.54 -14.16
CA GLU A 44 2.12 27.83 -14.88
C GLU A 44 2.64 26.69 -14.03
N ASP A 45 2.97 25.55 -14.67
CA ASP A 45 3.49 24.39 -13.96
C ASP A 45 4.90 24.63 -13.44
N ILE A 46 5.13 24.27 -12.17
CA ILE A 46 6.44 24.26 -11.53
C ILE A 46 6.82 22.85 -11.11
N MET A 47 8.11 22.54 -11.08
CA MET A 47 8.65 21.35 -10.42
C MET A 47 8.64 21.61 -8.91
N ALA A 48 7.56 21.21 -8.23
CA ALA A 48 7.29 21.55 -6.82
C ALA A 48 8.20 20.80 -5.82
N GLY A 49 8.98 19.84 -6.28
CA GLY A 49 9.91 19.10 -5.46
C GLY A 49 10.62 17.98 -6.20
N VAL A 50 11.47 17.25 -5.51
CA VAL A 50 12.12 16.01 -6.01
C VAL A 50 11.90 14.88 -5.05
N TRP A 51 11.81 13.67 -5.59
CA TRP A 51 11.65 12.48 -4.78
C TRP A 51 12.97 12.13 -4.08
N HIS A 52 12.91 12.10 -2.75
CA HIS A 52 14.08 11.79 -1.93
C HIS A 52 14.28 10.29 -1.76
N ARG A 53 13.17 9.56 -1.58
CA ARG A 53 13.17 8.10 -1.43
C ARG A 53 11.82 7.53 -1.81
N ALA A 54 11.81 6.27 -2.23
CA ALA A 54 10.60 5.48 -2.37
C ALA A 54 10.67 4.27 -1.42
N SER A 55 9.52 3.81 -0.98
CA SER A 55 9.39 2.56 -0.23
C SER A 55 8.63 1.57 -1.09
N VAL A 56 9.16 0.35 -1.19
CA VAL A 56 8.42 -0.75 -1.80
C VAL A 56 7.33 -1.17 -0.82
N LYS A 57 6.12 -1.26 -1.33
CA LYS A 57 4.92 -1.64 -0.59
C LYS A 57 4.39 -2.98 -1.08
N SER A 58 3.37 -3.51 -0.41
CA SER A 58 2.64 -4.69 -0.86
C SER A 58 3.49 -5.96 -0.95
N MET A 59 4.44 -6.11 -0.04
CA MET A 59 5.23 -7.32 0.10
C MET A 59 4.76 -8.12 1.31
N VAL A 60 4.66 -9.44 1.14
CA VAL A 60 4.46 -10.39 2.23
C VAL A 60 5.83 -10.94 2.64
N PHE A 61 6.17 -10.78 3.92
CA PHE A 61 7.39 -11.33 4.49
C PHE A 61 7.09 -12.66 5.17
N TYR A 62 7.98 -13.64 5.01
CA TYR A 62 7.83 -14.95 5.63
C TYR A 62 9.19 -15.52 6.06
N PRO A 63 9.24 -16.37 7.10
CA PRO A 63 10.47 -16.99 7.58
C PRO A 63 10.87 -18.16 6.68
N LYS A 64 11.65 -17.87 5.62
CA LYS A 64 11.94 -18.82 4.54
C LYS A 64 12.38 -20.20 5.04
N ALA A 65 13.23 -20.28 6.06
CA ALA A 65 13.73 -21.57 6.55
C ALA A 65 12.61 -22.48 7.07
N LYS A 66 11.71 -21.93 7.89
CA LYS A 66 10.57 -22.68 8.44
C LYS A 66 9.52 -22.99 7.36
N PHE A 67 9.35 -22.07 6.42
CA PHE A 67 8.45 -22.25 5.29
C PHE A 67 8.89 -23.44 4.40
N ASP A 68 10.20 -23.49 4.11
CA ASP A 68 10.80 -24.60 3.35
C ASP A 68 10.71 -25.92 4.15
N GLU A 69 10.94 -25.90 5.47
CA GLU A 69 10.87 -27.10 6.35
C GLU A 69 9.45 -27.67 6.40
N ALA A 70 8.43 -26.81 6.43
CA ALA A 70 7.02 -27.18 6.38
C ALA A 70 6.56 -27.64 4.98
N GLY A 71 7.38 -27.43 3.95
CA GLY A 71 7.04 -27.77 2.57
C GLY A 71 6.02 -26.83 1.93
N TYR A 72 5.86 -25.62 2.48
CA TYR A 72 4.96 -24.63 1.91
C TYR A 72 5.53 -24.05 0.62
N VAL A 73 4.63 -23.68 -0.28
CA VAL A 73 4.96 -23.09 -1.59
C VAL A 73 4.47 -21.65 -1.62
N VAL A 74 5.33 -20.73 -2.09
CA VAL A 74 4.94 -19.33 -2.25
C VAL A 74 3.81 -19.22 -3.26
N PRO A 75 2.65 -18.65 -2.89
CA PRO A 75 1.50 -18.58 -3.77
C PRO A 75 1.72 -17.53 -4.87
N GLU A 76 1.23 -17.82 -6.07
CA GLU A 76 1.25 -16.92 -7.23
C GLU A 76 -0.10 -16.26 -7.47
N THR A 77 -1.17 -16.82 -6.91
CA THR A 77 -2.54 -16.33 -7.05
C THR A 77 -3.20 -16.07 -5.69
N TRP A 78 -4.30 -15.32 -5.70
CA TRP A 78 -5.09 -15.09 -4.49
C TRP A 78 -5.67 -16.40 -3.93
N ASP A 79 -6.18 -17.26 -4.79
CA ASP A 79 -6.76 -18.55 -4.38
C ASP A 79 -5.70 -19.47 -3.75
N GLU A 80 -4.50 -19.49 -4.30
CA GLU A 80 -3.36 -20.23 -3.72
C GLU A 80 -2.94 -19.63 -2.37
N MET A 81 -2.99 -18.30 -2.23
CA MET A 81 -2.70 -17.65 -0.95
C MET A 81 -3.73 -18.00 0.11
N LEU A 82 -5.02 -18.03 -0.22
CA LEU A 82 -6.07 -18.50 0.68
C LEU A 82 -5.90 -19.98 1.03
N ALA A 83 -5.58 -20.82 0.06
CA ALA A 83 -5.33 -22.23 0.29
C ALA A 83 -4.14 -22.47 1.22
N LEU A 84 -3.03 -21.74 1.03
CA LEU A 84 -1.88 -21.80 1.92
C LEU A 84 -2.21 -21.27 3.32
N THR A 85 -2.96 -20.18 3.40
CA THR A 85 -3.42 -19.62 4.69
C THR A 85 -4.23 -20.66 5.48
N GLN A 86 -5.16 -21.36 4.81
CA GLN A 86 -5.93 -22.42 5.42
C GLN A 86 -5.04 -23.62 5.83
N GLN A 87 -4.10 -24.02 4.96
CA GLN A 87 -3.16 -25.09 5.26
C GLN A 87 -2.36 -24.81 6.54
N ILE A 88 -1.81 -23.60 6.68
CA ILE A 88 -1.06 -23.19 7.87
C ILE A 88 -1.94 -23.26 9.13
N ALA A 89 -3.19 -22.84 9.03
CA ALA A 89 -4.15 -22.91 10.14
C ALA A 89 -4.48 -24.39 10.49
N ASP A 90 -4.67 -25.24 9.50
CA ASP A 90 -4.94 -26.67 9.69
C ASP A 90 -3.74 -27.41 10.31
N ASP A 91 -2.52 -26.96 10.04
CA ASP A 91 -1.28 -27.47 10.64
C ASP A 91 -1.11 -27.02 12.11
N GLY A 92 -1.97 -26.11 12.58
CA GLY A 92 -2.03 -25.64 13.97
C GLY A 92 -1.23 -24.37 14.24
N ASP A 93 -0.77 -23.71 13.18
CA ASP A 93 -0.05 -22.44 13.23
C ASP A 93 -0.94 -21.24 12.85
N THR A 94 -0.44 -20.03 13.00
CA THR A 94 -1.15 -18.82 12.61
C THR A 94 -0.51 -18.20 11.38
N ALA A 95 -1.27 -18.13 10.29
CA ALA A 95 -0.75 -17.72 8.99
C ALA A 95 -0.34 -16.24 8.91
N TRP A 96 -1.03 -15.35 9.65
CA TRP A 96 -0.85 -13.91 9.48
C TRP A 96 -0.59 -13.19 10.80
N CYS A 97 0.43 -12.34 10.77
CA CYS A 97 0.65 -11.33 11.79
C CYS A 97 0.31 -9.95 11.19
N ILE A 98 -0.80 -9.38 11.60
CA ILE A 98 -1.30 -8.11 11.07
C ILE A 98 -1.47 -7.14 12.23
N GLY A 99 -0.90 -5.94 12.08
CA GLY A 99 -1.08 -4.86 13.04
C GLY A 99 -1.21 -3.53 12.29
N ILE A 100 -2.18 -2.72 12.68
CA ILE A 100 -2.45 -1.42 12.04
C ILE A 100 -2.34 -0.25 13.00
N GLU A 101 -2.10 -0.50 14.29
CA GLU A 101 -1.88 0.56 15.26
C GLU A 101 -0.59 1.33 14.90
N SER A 102 -0.66 2.64 14.84
CA SER A 102 0.46 3.55 14.57
C SER A 102 0.15 4.97 15.05
N GLY A 103 -0.48 5.11 16.22
CA GLY A 103 -0.87 6.41 16.77
C GLY A 103 -1.76 7.20 15.79
N ALA A 104 -1.35 8.41 15.45
CA ALA A 104 -2.10 9.26 14.51
C ALA A 104 -2.15 8.73 13.06
N ALA A 105 -1.31 7.77 12.72
CA ALA A 105 -1.26 7.13 11.40
C ALA A 105 -1.93 5.75 11.39
N THR A 106 -2.62 5.37 12.47
CA THR A 106 -3.33 4.08 12.55
C THR A 106 -4.22 3.87 11.33
N GLY A 107 -4.12 2.67 10.73
CA GLY A 107 -4.91 2.26 9.57
C GLY A 107 -4.15 2.28 8.24
N TRP A 108 -2.97 2.88 8.14
CA TRP A 108 -2.24 2.96 6.87
C TRP A 108 -1.93 1.59 6.23
N VAL A 109 -1.73 0.57 7.06
CA VAL A 109 -1.51 -0.81 6.58
C VAL A 109 -2.74 -1.35 5.84
N ALA A 110 -3.94 -1.05 6.37
CA ALA A 110 -5.19 -1.43 5.71
C ALA A 110 -5.35 -0.70 4.36
N THR A 111 -4.93 0.55 4.28
CA THR A 111 -4.91 1.31 3.03
C THR A 111 -3.99 0.65 2.00
N ASP A 112 -2.77 0.28 2.39
CA ASP A 112 -1.82 -0.42 1.51
C ASP A 112 -2.42 -1.74 0.97
N TRP A 113 -3.16 -2.49 1.79
CA TRP A 113 -3.84 -3.71 1.36
C TRP A 113 -4.93 -3.43 0.32
N ILE A 114 -5.80 -2.46 0.59
CA ILE A 114 -6.90 -2.10 -0.33
C ILE A 114 -6.35 -1.58 -1.65
N GLU A 115 -5.35 -0.70 -1.62
CA GLU A 115 -4.69 -0.20 -2.84
C GLU A 115 -4.11 -1.33 -3.68
N ASN A 116 -3.42 -2.29 -3.04
CA ASN A 116 -2.85 -3.45 -3.73
C ASN A 116 -3.94 -4.34 -4.34
N ILE A 117 -5.01 -4.62 -3.61
CA ILE A 117 -6.11 -5.44 -4.12
C ILE A 117 -6.83 -4.72 -5.25
N MET A 118 -7.09 -3.42 -5.14
CA MET A 118 -7.67 -2.62 -6.22
C MET A 118 -6.83 -2.73 -7.51
N LEU A 119 -5.50 -2.54 -7.42
CA LEU A 119 -4.59 -2.65 -8.57
C LEU A 119 -4.58 -4.03 -9.24
N ARG A 120 -5.04 -5.07 -8.54
CA ARG A 120 -5.07 -6.45 -9.04
C ARG A 120 -6.45 -6.92 -9.49
N THR A 121 -7.50 -6.23 -9.06
CA THR A 121 -8.88 -6.69 -9.25
C THR A 121 -9.74 -5.76 -10.08
N THR A 122 -9.24 -4.56 -10.41
CA THR A 122 -9.93 -3.61 -11.29
C THR A 122 -8.95 -3.03 -12.32
N SER A 123 -9.45 -2.18 -13.22
CA SER A 123 -8.59 -1.51 -14.20
C SER A 123 -7.82 -0.34 -13.59
N LEU A 124 -6.72 0.07 -14.25
CA LEU A 124 -5.95 1.23 -13.82
C LEU A 124 -6.78 2.52 -13.89
N GLU A 125 -7.68 2.63 -14.86
CA GLU A 125 -8.60 3.77 -15.00
C GLU A 125 -9.53 3.88 -13.78
N ASN A 126 -10.06 2.75 -13.29
CA ASN A 126 -10.88 2.74 -12.06
C ASN A 126 -10.05 3.08 -10.83
N TYR A 127 -8.81 2.60 -10.76
CA TYR A 127 -7.90 2.95 -9.67
C TYR A 127 -7.61 4.46 -9.66
N ASP A 128 -7.28 5.04 -10.82
CA ASP A 128 -7.02 6.47 -10.95
C ASP A 128 -8.25 7.30 -10.62
N ALA A 129 -9.44 6.91 -11.09
CA ALA A 129 -10.70 7.55 -10.78
C ALA A 129 -11.03 7.48 -9.27
N TRP A 130 -10.69 6.37 -8.60
CA TRP A 130 -10.84 6.23 -7.16
C TRP A 130 -9.89 7.19 -6.41
N VAL A 131 -8.63 7.27 -6.79
CA VAL A 131 -7.64 8.20 -6.22
C VAL A 131 -8.04 9.66 -6.45
N ALA A 132 -8.62 9.98 -7.59
CA ALA A 132 -9.15 11.30 -7.92
C ALA A 132 -10.45 11.65 -7.16
N GLY A 133 -11.11 10.67 -6.53
CA GLY A 133 -12.40 10.84 -5.86
C GLY A 133 -13.60 10.83 -6.81
N GLU A 134 -13.39 10.40 -8.07
CA GLU A 134 -14.42 10.28 -9.10
C GLU A 134 -15.15 8.94 -9.02
N LEU A 135 -14.46 7.86 -8.66
CA LEU A 135 -15.07 6.57 -8.35
C LEU A 135 -15.51 6.57 -6.88
N PRO A 136 -16.81 6.41 -6.58
CA PRO A 136 -17.30 6.42 -5.21
C PRO A 136 -16.70 5.29 -4.37
N PHE A 137 -16.43 5.55 -3.10
CA PHE A 137 -15.95 4.54 -2.16
C PHE A 137 -16.92 3.36 -1.97
N SER A 138 -18.21 3.58 -2.26
CA SER A 138 -19.27 2.57 -2.24
C SER A 138 -19.41 1.79 -3.57
N SER A 139 -18.52 2.00 -4.53
CA SER A 139 -18.56 1.31 -5.82
C SER A 139 -18.34 -0.20 -5.66
N PRO A 140 -18.80 -1.02 -6.63
CA PRO A 140 -18.58 -2.46 -6.62
C PRO A 140 -17.10 -2.85 -6.59
N GLU A 141 -16.24 -2.08 -7.26
CA GLU A 141 -14.78 -2.31 -7.34
C GLU A 141 -14.12 -2.17 -5.95
N VAL A 142 -14.42 -1.07 -5.26
CA VAL A 142 -13.90 -0.82 -3.91
C VAL A 142 -14.48 -1.83 -2.92
N LYS A 143 -15.79 -2.12 -3.02
CA LYS A 143 -16.43 -3.15 -2.20
C LYS A 143 -15.77 -4.51 -2.37
N ASN A 144 -15.51 -4.93 -3.61
CA ASN A 144 -14.79 -6.18 -3.89
C ASN A 144 -13.41 -6.22 -3.24
N ALA A 145 -12.67 -5.11 -3.22
CA ALA A 145 -11.38 -5.06 -2.56
C ALA A 145 -11.48 -5.28 -1.04
N TRP A 146 -12.48 -4.68 -0.41
CA TRP A 146 -12.78 -4.90 1.02
C TRP A 146 -13.22 -6.34 1.30
N GLU A 147 -14.08 -6.91 0.46
CA GLU A 147 -14.53 -8.29 0.59
C GLU A 147 -13.35 -9.26 0.51
N LYS A 148 -12.45 -9.08 -0.46
CA LYS A 148 -11.23 -9.89 -0.56
C LYS A 148 -10.30 -9.74 0.64
N MET A 149 -10.04 -8.54 1.10
CA MET A 149 -9.24 -8.33 2.30
C MET A 149 -9.87 -9.03 3.51
N SER A 150 -11.20 -8.99 3.62
CA SER A 150 -11.93 -9.58 4.74
C SER A 150 -11.84 -11.11 4.79
N GLU A 151 -11.58 -11.79 3.66
CA GLU A 151 -11.37 -13.25 3.62
C GLU A 151 -10.22 -13.69 4.53
N ILE A 152 -9.22 -12.84 4.70
CA ILE A 152 -8.08 -13.07 5.60
C ILE A 152 -8.29 -12.35 6.94
N TRP A 153 -8.55 -11.05 6.90
CA TRP A 153 -8.51 -10.19 8.09
C TRP A 153 -9.59 -10.48 9.12
N LEU A 154 -10.76 -10.92 8.67
CA LEU A 154 -11.90 -11.18 9.56
C LEU A 154 -12.02 -12.67 9.97
N ASN A 155 -11.11 -13.52 9.56
CA ASN A 155 -11.06 -14.89 10.04
C ASN A 155 -10.17 -14.97 11.28
N PRO A 156 -10.74 -15.29 12.47
CA PRO A 156 -9.98 -15.31 13.72
C PRO A 156 -8.91 -16.40 13.77
N ASP A 157 -9.04 -17.46 12.96
CA ASP A 157 -8.09 -18.57 12.91
C ASP A 157 -6.86 -18.24 12.06
N TYR A 158 -6.93 -17.19 11.24
CA TYR A 158 -5.85 -16.80 10.34
C TYR A 158 -4.92 -15.75 10.94
N VAL A 159 -5.42 -14.94 11.88
CA VAL A 159 -4.71 -13.78 12.41
C VAL A 159 -4.29 -14.00 13.85
N MET A 160 -3.02 -13.72 14.13
CA MET A 160 -2.45 -13.81 15.46
C MET A 160 -3.19 -12.93 16.47
N GLY A 161 -3.65 -13.58 17.55
CA GLY A 161 -4.43 -12.92 18.60
C GLY A 161 -5.87 -12.62 18.19
N GLY A 162 -6.30 -13.10 17.00
CA GLY A 162 -7.63 -12.89 16.48
C GLY A 162 -7.86 -11.49 15.89
N VAL A 163 -9.06 -11.25 15.39
CA VAL A 163 -9.43 -10.01 14.68
C VAL A 163 -9.21 -8.75 15.52
N ASP A 164 -9.54 -8.79 16.81
CA ASP A 164 -9.42 -7.64 17.70
C ASP A 164 -7.97 -7.19 17.91
N SER A 165 -7.01 -8.11 17.75
CA SER A 165 -5.59 -7.79 17.89
C SER A 165 -5.07 -6.88 16.77
N ILE A 166 -5.66 -6.91 15.59
CA ILE A 166 -5.28 -6.10 14.43
C ILE A 166 -5.28 -4.61 14.81
N LEU A 167 -6.29 -4.16 15.54
CA LEU A 167 -6.46 -2.76 15.91
C LEU A 167 -5.52 -2.29 17.03
N SER A 168 -5.04 -3.21 17.86
CA SER A 168 -4.22 -2.91 19.03
C SER A 168 -2.74 -3.23 18.86
N THR A 169 -2.37 -4.02 17.84
CA THR A 169 -0.99 -4.39 17.57
C THR A 169 -0.29 -3.30 16.77
N PHE A 170 0.77 -2.73 17.32
CA PHE A 170 1.65 -1.83 16.59
C PHE A 170 2.47 -2.63 15.59
N ILE A 171 2.50 -2.17 14.35
CA ILE A 171 3.19 -2.89 13.27
C ILE A 171 4.68 -3.09 13.53
N GLY A 172 5.32 -2.16 14.23
CA GLY A 172 6.74 -2.25 14.60
C GLY A 172 7.03 -3.23 15.75
N ASP A 173 6.01 -3.56 16.53
CA ASP A 173 6.07 -4.52 17.64
C ASP A 173 5.45 -5.86 17.26
N SER A 174 5.04 -6.00 15.98
CA SER A 174 4.52 -7.26 15.48
C SER A 174 5.52 -8.37 15.78
N PRO A 175 5.13 -9.39 16.54
CA PRO A 175 6.03 -10.47 16.87
C PRO A 175 6.52 -11.17 15.61
N VAL A 176 7.71 -11.70 15.73
CA VAL A 176 8.35 -12.49 14.68
C VAL A 176 7.39 -13.54 14.15
N PRO A 177 7.39 -13.76 12.82
CA PRO A 177 6.53 -14.76 12.17
C PRO A 177 6.50 -16.07 12.92
N MET A 178 5.35 -16.64 13.00
CA MET A 178 5.00 -17.63 13.98
C MET A 178 5.11 -19.07 13.53
N PHE A 179 5.61 -19.28 12.37
CA PHE A 179 6.01 -20.63 11.95
C PHE A 179 7.44 -20.69 11.49
#